data_f55df6f37afcdd6828410880b827786d
#
_entry.id   f55df6f37afcdd6828410880b827786d
#
_cell.length_a   1.000
_cell.length_b   1.000
_cell.length_c   1.000
_cell.angle_alpha   90.00
_cell.angle_beta   90.00
_cell.angle_gamma   90.00
#
_symmetry.space_group_name_H-M   'P 1'
#
loop_
_entity.id
_entity.type
_entity.pdbx_description
1 polymer ?
#
loop_
_entity_poly.entity_id
_entity_poly.type
_entity_poly.pdbx_seq_one_letter_code
_entity_poly.pdbx_strand_id
1 'polypeptide(L)'
;MKIALINENSQAAKNALICDTLKMVVEPLGHEVHNYGMYSAEDKEQLTYVQIGILSAVLLNSGACDLVITGCGTGEGAMLACNSFPGVLCGHVVDPTDAYQFTQVNNGNAISMPFAKGWGWGCELNLQYVFEKLFVSEWGLGYPRERAVPEQRNKRILDEVKKVTHTDICYILENLDRELVKGALGGAKFQELFFANCKDERIANCVRNLLA
;
A
#
# COMPACT_ATOMS: atom_id res chain seq x y z
N MET A 1 0.62 5.73 12.95
CA MET A 1 -0.03 5.29 11.69
C MET A 1 -0.27 3.78 11.76
N LYS A 2 -1.35 3.30 11.13
CA LYS A 2 -1.54 1.90 10.82
C LYS A 2 -1.00 1.62 9.42
N ILE A 3 -0.03 0.75 9.30
CA ILE A 3 0.67 0.44 8.05
C ILE A 3 0.28 -0.96 7.60
N ALA A 4 -0.27 -1.08 6.40
CA ALA A 4 -0.56 -2.36 5.78
C ALA A 4 0.64 -2.81 4.93
N LEU A 5 1.14 -4.01 5.17
CA LEU A 5 2.08 -4.70 4.27
C LEU A 5 1.31 -5.71 3.43
N ILE A 6 1.48 -5.66 2.11
CA ILE A 6 0.86 -6.59 1.17
C ILE A 6 1.90 -7.08 0.17
N ASN A 7 2.14 -8.38 0.13
CA ASN A 7 3.01 -9.03 -0.86
C ASN A 7 2.17 -9.78 -1.90
N GLU A 8 2.59 -9.72 -3.16
CA GLU A 8 2.01 -10.54 -4.24
C GLU A 8 2.75 -11.90 -4.35
N ASN A 9 2.16 -12.81 -5.10
CA ASN A 9 2.56 -14.22 -5.15
C ASN A 9 4.01 -14.46 -5.60
N SER A 10 4.51 -13.72 -6.60
CA SER A 10 5.88 -13.94 -7.11
C SER A 10 6.97 -13.54 -6.13
N GLN A 11 6.62 -12.71 -5.12
CA GLN A 11 7.56 -12.22 -4.10
C GLN A 11 7.17 -12.62 -2.67
N ALA A 12 6.20 -13.51 -2.51
CA ALA A 12 5.69 -13.92 -1.22
C ALA A 12 6.74 -14.53 -0.28
N ALA A 13 7.71 -15.27 -0.82
CA ALA A 13 8.83 -15.84 -0.05
C ALA A 13 9.67 -14.79 0.72
N LYS A 14 9.54 -13.50 0.36
CA LYS A 14 10.29 -12.41 0.99
C LYS A 14 9.50 -11.68 2.08
N ASN A 15 8.23 -12.04 2.26
CA ASN A 15 7.32 -11.34 3.17
C ASN A 15 7.88 -11.24 4.60
N ALA A 16 8.41 -12.32 5.16
CA ALA A 16 8.95 -12.32 6.51
C ALA A 16 10.07 -11.28 6.68
N LEU A 17 11.07 -11.29 5.77
CA LEU A 17 12.17 -10.33 5.82
C LEU A 17 11.67 -8.89 5.70
N ILE A 18 10.75 -8.62 4.78
CA ILE A 18 10.19 -7.28 4.58
C ILE A 18 9.40 -6.83 5.81
N CYS A 19 8.56 -7.72 6.35
CA CYS A 19 7.74 -7.43 7.52
C CYS A 19 8.59 -7.16 8.77
N ASP A 20 9.59 -7.98 9.02
CA ASP A 20 10.46 -7.85 10.19
C ASP A 20 11.32 -6.59 10.11
N THR A 21 11.87 -6.28 8.93
CA THR A 21 12.61 -5.03 8.70
C THR A 21 11.72 -3.80 8.87
N LEU A 22 10.49 -3.85 8.35
CA LEU A 22 9.53 -2.75 8.51
C LEU A 22 9.20 -2.53 9.99
N LYS A 23 8.83 -3.58 10.72
CA LYS A 23 8.52 -3.51 12.16
C LYS A 23 9.69 -2.96 12.97
N MET A 24 10.90 -3.45 12.72
CA MET A 24 12.11 -3.00 13.39
C MET A 24 12.28 -1.47 13.30
N VAL A 25 11.93 -0.89 12.15
CA VAL A 25 12.07 0.56 11.93
C VAL A 25 10.89 1.34 12.51
N VAL A 26 9.66 0.88 12.33
CA VAL A 26 8.48 1.75 12.54
C VAL A 26 7.79 1.55 13.89
N GLU A 27 7.88 0.38 14.52
CA GLU A 27 7.27 0.13 15.84
C GLU A 27 7.90 1.00 16.95
N PRO A 28 9.23 1.22 16.99
CA PRO A 28 9.83 2.15 17.94
C PRO A 28 9.36 3.61 17.79
N LEU A 29 8.82 3.96 16.60
CA LEU A 29 8.23 5.27 16.31
C LEU A 29 6.74 5.35 16.68
N GLY A 30 6.16 4.27 17.23
CA GLY A 30 4.76 4.20 17.65
C GLY A 30 3.80 3.91 16.49
N HIS A 31 4.27 3.32 15.40
CA HIS A 31 3.41 2.86 14.30
C HIS A 31 3.08 1.38 14.44
N GLU A 32 1.95 0.95 13.88
CA GLU A 32 1.47 -0.43 13.89
C GLU A 32 1.59 -1.03 12.50
N VAL A 33 2.15 -2.24 12.39
CA VAL A 33 2.26 -2.99 11.13
C VAL A 33 1.24 -4.12 11.10
N HIS A 34 0.35 -4.07 10.13
CA HIS A 34 -0.61 -5.14 9.82
C HIS A 34 -0.17 -5.85 8.54
N ASN A 35 0.28 -7.09 8.66
CA ASN A 35 0.68 -7.90 7.52
C ASN A 35 -0.56 -8.61 6.94
N TYR A 36 -0.95 -8.23 5.72
CA TYR A 36 -2.10 -8.78 4.99
C TYR A 36 -1.73 -9.92 4.04
N GLY A 37 -0.47 -10.36 4.04
CA GLY A 37 0.02 -11.46 3.19
C GLY A 37 0.45 -10.94 1.80
N MET A 38 0.77 -11.83 0.85
CA MET A 38 1.01 -13.27 1.11
C MET A 38 2.19 -13.47 2.06
N TYR A 39 2.08 -14.45 2.93
CA TYR A 39 3.07 -14.67 4.02
C TYR A 39 4.23 -15.57 3.57
N SER A 40 4.00 -16.43 2.60
CA SER A 40 4.98 -17.37 2.06
C SER A 40 4.62 -17.79 0.63
N ALA A 41 5.56 -18.46 -0.05
CA ALA A 41 5.33 -19.02 -1.37
C ALA A 41 4.32 -20.18 -1.38
N GLU A 42 4.10 -20.80 -0.20
CA GLU A 42 3.20 -21.93 -0.01
C GLU A 42 1.76 -21.52 0.35
N ASP A 43 1.50 -20.21 0.50
CA ASP A 43 0.16 -19.70 0.78
C ASP A 43 -0.82 -20.13 -0.31
N LYS A 44 -1.95 -20.71 0.13
CA LYS A 44 -3.00 -21.16 -0.78
C LYS A 44 -3.82 -20.01 -1.37
N GLU A 45 -3.92 -18.93 -0.64
CA GLU A 45 -4.66 -17.71 -1.03
C GLU A 45 -3.71 -16.83 -1.84
N GLN A 46 -3.67 -17.08 -3.16
CA GLN A 46 -2.77 -16.39 -4.06
C GLN A 46 -3.24 -14.95 -4.34
N LEU A 47 -2.32 -14.01 -4.23
CA LEU A 47 -2.53 -12.59 -4.56
C LEU A 47 -1.67 -12.19 -5.75
N THR A 48 -2.29 -11.82 -6.84
CA THR A 48 -1.60 -11.19 -7.97
C THR A 48 -1.36 -9.70 -7.70
N TYR A 49 -0.45 -9.06 -8.45
CA TYR A 49 -0.23 -7.62 -8.32
C TYR A 49 -1.50 -6.79 -8.62
N VAL A 50 -2.44 -7.30 -9.42
CA VAL A 50 -3.73 -6.63 -9.68
C VAL A 50 -4.61 -6.67 -8.44
N GLN A 51 -4.69 -7.81 -7.77
CA GLN A 51 -5.45 -7.98 -6.52
C GLN A 51 -4.90 -7.13 -5.39
N ILE A 52 -3.58 -6.89 -5.36
CA ILE A 52 -2.96 -5.93 -4.44
C ILE A 52 -3.54 -4.52 -4.62
N GLY A 53 -3.82 -4.10 -5.84
CA GLY A 53 -4.50 -2.81 -6.09
C GLY A 53 -5.87 -2.74 -5.43
N ILE A 54 -6.68 -3.81 -5.52
CA ILE A 54 -7.98 -3.92 -4.87
C ILE A 54 -7.84 -3.83 -3.34
N LEU A 55 -6.94 -4.63 -2.76
CA LEU A 55 -6.69 -4.64 -1.32
C LEU A 55 -6.26 -3.26 -0.82
N SER A 56 -5.30 -2.63 -1.49
CA SER A 56 -4.81 -1.30 -1.15
C SER A 56 -5.92 -0.27 -1.14
N ALA A 57 -6.79 -0.29 -2.16
CA ALA A 57 -7.91 0.63 -2.27
C ALA A 57 -8.94 0.40 -1.15
N VAL A 58 -9.31 -0.85 -0.88
CA VAL A 58 -10.26 -1.18 0.19
C VAL A 58 -9.73 -0.73 1.55
N LEU A 59 -8.47 -1.02 1.86
CA LEU A 59 -7.86 -0.68 3.14
C LEU A 59 -7.74 0.83 3.35
N LEU A 60 -7.30 1.58 2.34
CA LEU A 60 -7.13 3.03 2.44
C LEU A 60 -8.48 3.77 2.47
N ASN A 61 -9.41 3.42 1.57
CA ASN A 61 -10.71 4.09 1.53
C ASN A 61 -11.58 3.81 2.75
N SER A 62 -11.43 2.64 3.35
CA SER A 62 -12.16 2.27 4.58
C SER A 62 -11.53 2.82 5.87
N GLY A 63 -10.34 3.42 5.79
CA GLY A 63 -9.58 3.85 6.95
C GLY A 63 -9.05 2.70 7.81
N ALA A 64 -8.97 1.49 7.25
CA ALA A 64 -8.38 0.33 7.92
C ALA A 64 -6.85 0.49 8.08
N CYS A 65 -6.22 1.22 7.18
CA CYS A 65 -4.83 1.65 7.32
C CYS A 65 -4.65 3.11 6.84
N ASP A 66 -3.51 3.68 7.20
CA ASP A 66 -3.09 5.03 6.80
C ASP A 66 -2.08 5.00 5.65
N LEU A 67 -1.33 3.90 5.53
CA LEU A 67 -0.29 3.68 4.53
C LEU A 67 -0.28 2.23 4.08
N VAL A 68 -0.11 2.02 2.76
CA VAL A 68 0.17 0.70 2.19
C VAL A 68 1.62 0.62 1.74
N ILE A 69 2.31 -0.43 2.18
CA ILE A 69 3.61 -0.86 1.65
C ILE A 69 3.39 -2.15 0.88
N THR A 70 3.74 -2.13 -0.40
CA THR A 70 3.60 -3.27 -1.29
C THR A 70 4.73 -3.32 -2.31
N GLY A 71 4.66 -4.24 -3.24
CA GLY A 71 5.60 -4.38 -4.34
C GLY A 71 5.32 -5.61 -5.18
N CYS A 72 6.08 -5.74 -6.25
CA CYS A 72 6.13 -6.92 -7.09
C CYS A 72 7.57 -7.13 -7.57
N GLY A 73 7.81 -7.93 -8.59
CA GLY A 73 9.16 -8.14 -9.09
C GLY A 73 9.91 -6.85 -9.41
N THR A 74 9.27 -5.93 -10.14
CA THR A 74 9.84 -4.61 -10.49
C THR A 74 9.29 -3.46 -9.65
N GLY A 75 8.19 -3.66 -8.94
CA GLY A 75 7.42 -2.61 -8.26
C GLY A 75 6.46 -1.84 -9.17
N GLU A 76 6.68 -1.86 -10.48
CA GLU A 76 5.92 -1.05 -11.43
C GLU A 76 4.48 -1.55 -11.61
N GLY A 77 4.29 -2.87 -11.76
CA GLY A 77 2.96 -3.46 -11.92
C GLY A 77 2.05 -3.22 -10.71
N ALA A 78 2.57 -3.39 -9.51
CA ALA A 78 1.82 -3.12 -8.29
C ALA A 78 1.50 -1.61 -8.13
N MET A 79 2.44 -0.72 -8.50
CA MET A 79 2.18 0.73 -8.54
C MET A 79 1.04 1.09 -9.49
N LEU A 80 1.05 0.56 -10.72
CA LEU A 80 0.00 0.80 -11.72
C LEU A 80 -1.36 0.28 -11.22
N ALA A 81 -1.40 -0.92 -10.65
CA ALA A 81 -2.60 -1.51 -10.08
C ALA A 81 -3.16 -0.65 -8.94
N CYS A 82 -2.33 -0.23 -7.98
CA CYS A 82 -2.72 0.65 -6.89
C CYS A 82 -3.30 1.98 -7.40
N ASN A 83 -2.63 2.62 -8.35
CA ASN A 83 -3.07 3.92 -8.89
C ASN A 83 -4.32 3.84 -9.78
N SER A 84 -4.77 2.65 -10.18
CA SER A 84 -6.01 2.44 -10.92
C SER A 84 -7.27 2.62 -10.06
N PHE A 85 -7.14 2.79 -8.75
CA PHE A 85 -8.26 2.90 -7.81
C PHE A 85 -8.39 4.28 -7.17
N PRO A 86 -9.62 4.66 -6.72
CA PRO A 86 -9.85 5.91 -5.99
C PRO A 86 -9.07 5.92 -4.68
N GLY A 87 -8.72 7.12 -4.23
CA GLY A 87 -8.12 7.34 -2.91
C GLY A 87 -6.69 6.80 -2.75
N VAL A 88 -6.09 6.18 -3.76
CA VAL A 88 -4.73 5.64 -3.70
C VAL A 88 -3.78 6.52 -4.50
N LEU A 89 -2.73 6.97 -3.85
CA LEU A 89 -1.59 7.67 -4.47
C LEU A 89 -0.32 6.88 -4.14
N CYS A 90 0.05 6.01 -5.08
CA CYS A 90 1.16 5.08 -4.93
C CYS A 90 2.40 5.56 -5.68
N GLY A 91 3.51 5.69 -4.97
CA GLY A 91 4.83 5.94 -5.55
C GLY A 91 5.62 4.67 -5.80
N HIS A 92 6.46 4.68 -6.83
CA HIS A 92 7.49 3.66 -7.03
C HIS A 92 8.72 4.07 -6.23
N VAL A 93 9.12 3.25 -5.27
CA VAL A 93 10.22 3.54 -4.35
C VAL A 93 11.27 2.44 -4.47
N VAL A 94 12.43 2.79 -5.00
CA VAL A 94 13.52 1.84 -5.26
C VAL A 94 14.62 1.96 -4.20
N ASP A 95 14.85 3.19 -3.74
CA ASP A 95 15.94 3.51 -2.83
C ASP A 95 15.54 4.55 -1.76
N PRO A 96 16.41 4.84 -0.78
CA PRO A 96 16.12 5.81 0.28
C PRO A 96 15.86 7.24 -0.22
N THR A 97 16.41 7.63 -1.37
CA THR A 97 16.19 8.95 -1.96
C THR A 97 14.76 9.07 -2.48
N ASP A 98 14.28 8.05 -3.19
CA ASP A 98 12.89 7.95 -3.63
C ASP A 98 11.94 8.03 -2.44
N ALA A 99 12.21 7.27 -1.37
CA ALA A 99 11.41 7.24 -0.16
C ALA A 99 11.27 8.64 0.46
N TYR A 100 12.38 9.33 0.64
CA TYR A 100 12.40 10.68 1.19
C TYR A 100 11.64 11.68 0.29
N GLN A 101 11.93 11.69 -1.01
CA GLN A 101 11.29 12.61 -1.94
C GLN A 101 9.79 12.34 -2.06
N PHE A 102 9.38 11.08 -2.14
CA PHE A 102 7.96 10.73 -2.20
C PHE A 102 7.19 11.25 -0.99
N THR A 103 7.71 11.06 0.21
CA THR A 103 7.05 11.55 1.42
C THR A 103 7.02 13.06 1.50
N GLN A 104 8.11 13.74 1.15
CA GLN A 104 8.22 15.19 1.30
C GLN A 104 7.49 15.97 0.20
N VAL A 105 7.52 15.49 -1.05
CA VAL A 105 6.97 16.19 -2.22
C VAL A 105 5.56 15.70 -2.56
N ASN A 106 5.41 14.39 -2.71
CA ASN A 106 4.17 13.80 -3.21
C ASN A 106 3.14 13.54 -2.11
N ASN A 107 3.60 13.27 -0.88
CA ASN A 107 2.73 13.02 0.28
C ASN A 107 1.58 12.04 -0.06
N GLY A 108 1.95 10.92 -0.72
CA GLY A 108 0.99 9.87 -1.07
C GLY A 108 0.66 8.96 0.11
N ASN A 109 -0.08 7.88 -0.15
CA ASN A 109 -0.52 6.95 0.90
C ASN A 109 -0.23 5.48 0.57
N ALA A 110 0.54 5.23 -0.48
CA ALA A 110 1.02 3.90 -0.81
C ALA A 110 2.40 3.97 -1.44
N ILE A 111 3.22 2.96 -1.22
CA ILE A 111 4.46 2.76 -1.97
C ILE A 111 4.50 1.35 -2.56
N SER A 112 5.12 1.23 -3.72
CA SER A 112 5.40 -0.03 -4.37
C SER A 112 6.90 -0.17 -4.61
N MET A 113 7.48 -1.25 -4.10
CA MET A 113 8.92 -1.51 -4.15
C MET A 113 9.26 -2.66 -5.10
N PRO A 114 10.45 -2.64 -5.73
CA PRO A 114 10.98 -3.78 -6.48
C PRO A 114 11.48 -4.85 -5.51
N PHE A 115 10.80 -5.98 -5.42
CA PHE A 115 11.21 -7.09 -4.55
C PHE A 115 12.00 -8.19 -5.28
N ALA A 116 12.17 -8.11 -6.60
CA ALA A 116 13.08 -8.96 -7.36
C ALA A 116 14.26 -8.17 -7.94
N LYS A 117 13.98 -7.05 -8.58
CA LYS A 117 15.00 -6.16 -9.13
C LYS A 117 15.81 -5.53 -8.00
N GLY A 118 17.14 -5.65 -8.07
CA GLY A 118 18.02 -5.14 -7.02
C GLY A 118 18.02 -5.96 -5.73
N TRP A 119 17.35 -7.12 -5.71
CA TRP A 119 17.36 -8.03 -4.58
C TRP A 119 18.61 -8.91 -4.62
N GLY A 120 19.33 -8.94 -3.54
CA GLY A 120 20.56 -9.72 -3.42
C GLY A 120 21.28 -9.39 -2.12
N TRP A 121 22.59 -9.54 -2.11
CA TRP A 121 23.41 -9.25 -0.94
C TRP A 121 23.25 -7.79 -0.50
N GLY A 122 22.88 -7.56 0.75
CA GLY A 122 22.63 -6.23 1.31
C GLY A 122 21.24 -5.67 1.01
N CYS A 123 20.30 -6.44 0.43
CA CYS A 123 18.95 -5.98 0.16
C CYS A 123 18.20 -5.57 1.44
N GLU A 124 18.47 -6.25 2.56
CA GLU A 124 17.90 -5.92 3.87
C GLU A 124 18.33 -4.52 4.35
N LEU A 125 19.56 -4.10 4.03
CA LEU A 125 20.03 -2.74 4.32
C LEU A 125 19.30 -1.69 3.49
N ASN A 126 19.07 -1.95 2.20
CA ASN A 126 18.28 -1.05 1.37
C ASN A 126 16.84 -0.93 1.89
N LEU A 127 16.20 -2.05 2.26
CA LEU A 127 14.87 -2.06 2.88
C LEU A 127 14.85 -1.18 4.14
N GLN A 128 15.80 -1.41 5.05
CA GLN A 128 15.91 -0.64 6.28
C GLN A 128 16.04 0.85 5.99
N TYR A 129 16.97 1.24 5.13
CA TYR A 129 17.20 2.66 4.80
C TYR A 129 16.00 3.29 4.09
N VAL A 130 15.30 2.56 3.23
CA VAL A 130 14.04 3.02 2.62
C VAL A 130 13.01 3.31 3.71
N PHE A 131 12.77 2.35 4.61
CA PHE A 131 11.80 2.54 5.69
C PHE A 131 12.20 3.66 6.66
N GLU A 132 13.47 3.78 7.04
CA GLU A 132 13.95 4.89 7.83
C GLU A 132 13.70 6.25 7.15
N LYS A 133 13.85 6.34 5.83
CA LYS A 133 13.62 7.58 5.08
C LYS A 133 12.16 7.90 4.85
N LEU A 134 11.27 6.90 4.81
CA LEU A 134 9.83 7.15 4.82
C LEU A 134 9.37 7.86 6.10
N PHE A 135 9.97 7.55 7.25
CA PHE A 135 9.52 8.01 8.56
C PHE A 135 10.50 8.98 9.26
N VAL A 136 11.47 9.53 8.53
CA VAL A 136 12.47 10.43 9.10
C VAL A 136 11.92 11.77 9.59
N SER A 137 10.77 12.20 9.09
CA SER A 137 10.07 13.44 9.45
C SER A 137 8.60 13.37 9.07
N GLU A 138 7.83 14.39 9.47
CA GLU A 138 6.47 14.57 8.96
C GLU A 138 6.45 14.64 7.43
N TRP A 139 5.38 14.13 6.82
CA TRP A 139 5.22 14.08 5.37
C TRP A 139 4.69 15.41 4.82
N GLY A 140 4.99 15.69 3.54
CA GLY A 140 4.50 16.88 2.86
C GLY A 140 5.17 18.18 3.26
N LEU A 141 6.36 18.12 3.86
CA LEU A 141 7.09 19.32 4.26
C LEU A 141 7.86 20.01 3.13
N GLY A 142 7.86 19.41 1.94
CA GLY A 142 8.50 19.93 0.74
C GLY A 142 10.00 19.60 0.61
N TYR A 143 10.46 19.51 -0.65
CA TYR A 143 11.87 19.36 -0.95
C TYR A 143 12.24 20.08 -2.28
N PRO A 144 13.21 21.03 -2.25
CA PRO A 144 13.74 21.61 -1.01
C PRO A 144 12.65 22.37 -0.22
N ARG A 145 12.90 22.71 1.03
CA ARG A 145 11.87 23.30 1.93
C ARG A 145 11.19 24.55 1.39
N GLU A 146 11.89 25.33 0.58
CA GLU A 146 11.36 26.53 -0.08
C GLU A 146 10.25 26.20 -1.09
N ARG A 147 10.16 24.94 -1.53
CA ARG A 147 9.14 24.46 -2.45
C ARG A 147 7.88 23.92 -1.76
N ALA A 148 7.85 23.84 -0.45
CA ALA A 148 6.75 23.25 0.33
C ALA A 148 5.36 23.77 -0.09
N VAL A 149 5.19 25.09 -0.19
CA VAL A 149 3.89 25.71 -0.50
C VAL A 149 3.33 25.29 -1.87
N PRO A 150 4.10 25.41 -2.98
CA PRO A 150 3.60 24.94 -4.28
C PRO A 150 3.40 23.42 -4.35
N GLU A 151 4.23 22.63 -3.69
CA GLU A 151 4.09 21.17 -3.67
C GLU A 151 2.85 20.72 -2.91
N GLN A 152 2.59 21.26 -1.73
CA GLN A 152 1.36 21.02 -0.96
C GLN A 152 0.10 21.46 -1.72
N ARG A 153 0.16 22.60 -2.44
CA ARG A 153 -0.93 23.04 -3.31
C ARG A 153 -1.18 22.02 -4.42
N ASN A 154 -0.14 21.57 -5.11
CA ASN A 154 -0.24 20.61 -6.20
C ASN A 154 -0.77 19.26 -5.71
N LYS A 155 -0.35 18.81 -4.51
CA LYS A 155 -0.90 17.60 -3.87
C LYS A 155 -2.42 17.71 -3.67
N ARG A 156 -2.91 18.84 -3.14
CA ARG A 156 -4.36 19.06 -2.97
C ARG A 156 -5.10 19.06 -4.32
N ILE A 157 -4.53 19.66 -5.36
CA ILE A 157 -5.11 19.63 -6.71
C ILE A 157 -5.15 18.18 -7.23
N LEU A 158 -4.10 17.42 -7.05
CA LEU A 158 -4.06 16.01 -7.46
C LEU A 158 -5.12 15.16 -6.74
N ASP A 159 -5.36 15.41 -5.46
CA ASP A 159 -6.44 14.76 -4.70
C ASP A 159 -7.82 15.07 -5.30
N GLU A 160 -8.08 16.31 -5.68
CA GLU A 160 -9.35 16.69 -6.33
C GLU A 160 -9.48 16.08 -7.74
N VAL A 161 -8.40 16.07 -8.53
CA VAL A 161 -8.37 15.37 -9.83
C VAL A 161 -8.71 13.89 -9.64
N LYS A 162 -8.11 13.23 -8.63
CA LYS A 162 -8.38 11.81 -8.33
C LYS A 162 -9.85 11.56 -8.01
N LYS A 163 -10.50 12.43 -7.24
CA LYS A 163 -11.95 12.33 -6.93
C LYS A 163 -12.84 12.44 -8.17
N VAL A 164 -12.44 13.25 -9.14
CA VAL A 164 -13.21 13.46 -10.38
C VAL A 164 -12.99 12.34 -11.39
N THR A 165 -11.76 11.82 -11.48
CA THR A 165 -11.39 10.82 -12.48
C THR A 165 -11.70 9.38 -12.06
N HIS A 166 -12.04 9.16 -10.80
CA HIS A 166 -12.35 7.83 -10.25
C HIS A 166 -13.73 7.84 -9.61
N THR A 167 -14.44 6.72 -9.74
CA THR A 167 -15.74 6.52 -9.10
C THR A 167 -15.61 5.91 -7.70
N ASP A 168 -16.74 5.69 -7.02
CA ASP A 168 -16.81 5.12 -5.69
C ASP A 168 -16.24 3.69 -5.62
N ILE A 169 -15.52 3.35 -4.57
CA ILE A 169 -14.87 2.05 -4.42
C ILE A 169 -15.87 0.89 -4.38
N CYS A 170 -17.03 1.05 -3.74
CA CYS A 170 -18.04 -0.02 -3.71
C CYS A 170 -18.62 -0.26 -5.10
N TYR A 171 -18.90 0.82 -5.85
CA TYR A 171 -19.34 0.69 -7.24
C TYR A 171 -18.31 -0.08 -8.08
N ILE A 172 -17.00 0.23 -7.90
CA ILE A 172 -15.93 -0.48 -8.61
C ILE A 172 -15.96 -1.98 -8.26
N LEU A 173 -15.97 -2.31 -6.97
CA LEU A 173 -15.96 -3.70 -6.51
C LEU A 173 -17.16 -4.51 -7.00
N GLU A 174 -18.33 -3.89 -7.08
CA GLU A 174 -19.58 -4.51 -7.58
C GLU A 174 -19.58 -4.75 -9.09
N ASN A 175 -18.77 -3.99 -9.85
CA ASN A 175 -18.70 -4.04 -11.32
C ASN A 175 -17.42 -4.69 -11.88
N LEU A 176 -16.46 -5.02 -11.04
CA LEU A 176 -15.32 -5.84 -11.43
C LEU A 176 -15.70 -7.32 -11.53
N ASP A 177 -14.84 -8.09 -12.20
CA ASP A 177 -14.98 -9.55 -12.23
C ASP A 177 -15.08 -10.12 -10.80
N ARG A 178 -16.10 -10.92 -10.55
CA ARG A 178 -16.42 -11.41 -9.21
C ARG A 178 -15.35 -12.35 -8.66
N GLU A 179 -14.75 -13.17 -9.49
CA GLU A 179 -13.68 -14.09 -9.08
C GLU A 179 -12.40 -13.32 -8.74
N LEU A 180 -12.10 -12.27 -9.49
CA LEU A 180 -10.99 -11.38 -9.17
C LEU A 180 -11.19 -10.71 -7.80
N VAL A 181 -12.38 -10.18 -7.52
CA VAL A 181 -12.70 -9.51 -6.25
C VAL A 181 -12.72 -10.51 -5.09
N LYS A 182 -13.37 -11.68 -5.26
CA LYS A 182 -13.39 -12.74 -4.25
C LYS A 182 -11.98 -13.27 -3.97
N GLY A 183 -11.17 -13.45 -5.01
CA GLY A 183 -9.77 -13.86 -4.85
C GLY A 183 -8.92 -12.84 -4.09
N ALA A 184 -9.23 -11.54 -4.22
CA ALA A 184 -8.55 -10.49 -3.46
C ALA A 184 -9.01 -10.44 -1.99
N LEU A 185 -10.33 -10.44 -1.76
CA LEU A 185 -10.93 -10.15 -0.45
C LEU A 185 -11.26 -11.41 0.37
N GLY A 186 -11.18 -12.60 -0.25
CA GLY A 186 -11.62 -13.87 0.36
C GLY A 186 -10.71 -14.43 1.43
N GLY A 187 -9.46 -13.98 1.50
CA GLY A 187 -8.47 -14.48 2.45
C GLY A 187 -8.92 -14.35 3.91
N ALA A 188 -8.87 -15.44 4.67
CA ALA A 188 -9.35 -15.47 6.06
C ALA A 188 -8.62 -14.43 6.93
N LYS A 189 -7.30 -14.33 6.76
CA LYS A 189 -6.49 -13.37 7.53
C LYS A 189 -6.73 -11.92 7.10
N PHE A 190 -6.98 -11.68 5.80
CA PHE A 190 -7.40 -10.38 5.33
C PHE A 190 -8.72 -9.97 6.00
N GLN A 191 -9.72 -10.83 5.97
CA GLN A 191 -11.03 -10.55 6.57
C GLN A 191 -10.92 -10.24 8.07
N GLU A 192 -10.17 -11.06 8.82
CA GLU A 192 -9.92 -10.83 10.25
C GLU A 192 -9.36 -9.43 10.51
N LEU A 193 -8.27 -9.07 9.84
CA LEU A 193 -7.60 -7.79 10.04
C LEU A 193 -8.43 -6.62 9.50
N PHE A 194 -9.05 -6.77 8.33
CA PHE A 194 -9.86 -5.75 7.71
C PHE A 194 -11.06 -5.38 8.58
N PHE A 195 -11.88 -6.35 8.98
CA PHE A 195 -13.06 -6.06 9.79
C PHE A 195 -12.73 -5.56 11.20
N ALA A 196 -11.57 -5.92 11.75
CA ALA A 196 -11.10 -5.37 13.02
C ALA A 196 -10.65 -3.91 12.94
N ASN A 197 -10.23 -3.43 11.77
CA ASN A 197 -9.64 -2.11 11.59
C ASN A 197 -10.45 -1.14 10.72
N CYS A 198 -11.42 -1.64 9.95
CA CYS A 198 -12.28 -0.83 9.07
C CYS A 198 -13.06 0.21 9.87
N LYS A 199 -13.04 1.47 9.41
CA LYS A 199 -13.75 2.59 10.02
C LYS A 199 -14.99 3.02 9.22
N ASP A 200 -15.11 2.57 7.96
CA ASP A 200 -16.26 2.87 7.09
C ASP A 200 -17.18 1.64 7.00
N GLU A 201 -18.31 1.70 7.72
CA GLU A 201 -19.27 0.59 7.75
C GLU A 201 -19.94 0.33 6.40
N ARG A 202 -20.04 1.32 5.52
CA ARG A 202 -20.55 1.16 4.16
C ARG A 202 -19.63 0.26 3.33
N ILE A 203 -18.31 0.50 3.42
CA ILE A 203 -17.31 -0.35 2.73
C ILE A 203 -17.27 -1.74 3.37
N ALA A 204 -17.36 -1.83 4.70
CA ALA A 204 -17.41 -3.13 5.38
C ALA A 204 -18.60 -3.97 4.91
N ASN A 205 -19.80 -3.37 4.79
CA ASN A 205 -20.98 -4.04 4.30
C ASN A 205 -20.88 -4.43 2.82
N CYS A 206 -20.30 -3.57 1.99
CA CYS A 206 -20.00 -3.89 0.59
C CYS A 206 -19.12 -5.14 0.49
N VAL A 207 -18.03 -5.20 1.25
CA VAL A 207 -17.13 -6.37 1.28
C VAL A 207 -17.87 -7.63 1.76
N ARG A 208 -18.67 -7.55 2.84
CA ARG A 208 -19.48 -8.71 3.32
C ARG A 208 -20.40 -9.25 2.23
N ASN A 209 -21.11 -8.37 1.54
CA ASN A 209 -22.07 -8.76 0.48
C ASN A 209 -21.36 -9.42 -0.72
N LEU A 210 -20.17 -8.97 -1.07
CA LEU A 210 -19.40 -9.55 -2.17
C LEU A 210 -18.82 -10.92 -1.83
N LEU A 211 -18.56 -11.19 -0.55
CA LEU A 211 -18.05 -12.47 -0.07
C LEU A 211 -19.14 -13.51 0.21
N ALA A 212 -20.36 -13.09 0.39
CA ALA A 212 -21.53 -13.97 0.50
C ALA A 212 -21.88 -14.62 -0.84
#